data_525fe79a4ad0fc510a22b5c5e975d7a2
#
_entry.id   525fe79a4ad0fc510a22b5c5e975d7a2
#
_cell.length_a   1.000
_cell.length_b   1.000
_cell.length_c   1.000
_cell.angle_alpha   90.00
_cell.angle_beta   90.00
_cell.angle_gamma   90.00
#
_symmetry.space_group_name_H-M   'P 1'
#
loop_
_entity.id
_entity.type
_entity.pdbx_description
1 polymer ?
#
loop_
_entity_poly.entity_id
_entity_poly.type
_entity_poly.pdbx_seq_one_letter_code
_entity_poly.pdbx_strand_id
1 'polypeptide(L)'
;MKKHLITGLFAALALTANAQSFKEWLDPEINAVNRAPMHTNYFAYESADAAMQGKKAQSTNYMTLNGTWKFSWVRNADQRPTDFWKVGFNDKGWNNLQVPAVWELNGYGDPIYVNTGYAWRNQFQNNPPEVPTENNHVGSYRREIIVPADWKGKDIIAHFGSVTSNMYLWVNGRYVGYSEDSKLEAEFDLTPYLKPGQTNLIAFQVFRWCDGTYLEDQDFFRYSGVGRDCYLYARNKKRIQDIRITPDLDEAYKNGSLRVTLDLKGSGNVNLELLDATGKAVATETAKGSGTILMNVENPHKWTAETPYLYTLRATLQGSNEVIPVKVGFRKIELKGDQILVNGQAVLFKGADRHEIDPDGGYVVSPERMIQDIQVMKKFNINAVRTCHYPDDNLWYDLCDQYGLYVVAEANVESHGMGYREKTLAKRTDYAKAHMERNQRNVQRGFNHPSIIFWSLGNEAGFGPNFEACYRWIKNEDSSRAVQYEQAHGNEFTDIDCPMYADYKHMERYGQRTDAKKPLIQCEYAHAMGNSQGGFKEYWDLIRKYPNLQGGFIWDFVDQSVRWKGKDGVTIYAYGGDFNRYDGSDKNFCDNGLIS
;
A
#
# COMPACT_ATOMS: atom_id res chain seq x y z
N MET A 1 75.07 -21.47 3.25
CA MET A 1 73.87 -21.87 4.00
C MET A 1 73.48 -20.70 4.88
N LYS A 2 72.49 -19.92 4.44
CA LYS A 2 71.83 -18.87 5.26
C LYS A 2 70.31 -19.16 5.22
N LYS A 3 69.77 -19.51 6.39
CA LYS A 3 68.31 -19.71 6.59
C LYS A 3 67.69 -18.35 6.76
N HIS A 4 66.67 -18.02 5.90
CA HIS A 4 65.83 -16.87 6.13
C HIS A 4 64.58 -17.32 6.91
N LEU A 5 64.43 -16.75 8.10
CA LEU A 5 63.20 -16.83 8.90
C LEU A 5 62.20 -15.82 8.30
N ILE A 6 61.05 -16.29 7.86
CA ILE A 6 59.92 -15.43 7.49
C ILE A 6 59.00 -15.36 8.71
N THR A 7 58.98 -14.19 9.33
CA THR A 7 58.05 -13.87 10.43
C THR A 7 56.74 -13.37 9.79
N GLY A 8 55.70 -14.18 9.86
CA GLY A 8 54.36 -13.78 9.43
C GLY A 8 53.73 -12.82 10.44
N LEU A 9 53.44 -11.62 9.99
CA LEU A 9 52.68 -10.62 10.74
C LEU A 9 51.20 -10.89 10.55
N PHE A 10 50.51 -11.43 11.55
CA PHE A 10 49.07 -11.47 11.61
C PHE A 10 48.53 -10.08 11.95
N ALA A 11 48.02 -9.35 10.96
CA ALA A 11 47.27 -8.14 11.20
C ALA A 11 45.87 -8.54 11.69
N ALA A 12 45.61 -8.37 12.98
CA ALA A 12 44.27 -8.44 13.54
C ALA A 12 43.48 -7.20 13.04
N LEU A 13 42.56 -7.37 12.10
CA LEU A 13 41.54 -6.37 11.81
C LEU A 13 40.62 -6.26 13.03
N ALA A 14 40.82 -5.23 13.83
CA ALA A 14 39.88 -4.79 14.81
C ALA A 14 38.66 -4.23 14.03
N LEU A 15 37.58 -4.99 13.94
CA LEU A 15 36.28 -4.49 13.59
C LEU A 15 35.86 -3.52 14.69
N THR A 16 36.06 -2.23 14.46
CA THR A 16 35.42 -1.19 15.26
C THR A 16 33.92 -1.33 14.97
N ALA A 17 33.17 -1.87 15.93
CA ALA A 17 31.75 -1.77 15.95
C ALA A 17 31.40 -0.28 16.04
N ASN A 18 31.17 0.36 14.91
CA ASN A 18 30.52 1.67 14.89
C ASN A 18 29.19 1.51 15.62
N ALA A 19 28.99 2.21 16.72
CA ALA A 19 27.70 2.29 17.37
C ALA A 19 26.71 2.81 16.33
N GLN A 20 25.71 2.00 15.96
CA GLN A 20 24.70 2.35 14.97
C GLN A 20 23.97 3.60 15.47
N SER A 21 23.96 4.66 14.68
CA SER A 21 23.47 5.97 15.12
C SER A 21 21.95 6.08 15.14
N PHE A 22 21.23 5.15 14.49
CA PHE A 22 19.75 5.14 14.37
C PHE A 22 19.19 6.53 13.98
N LYS A 23 19.71 7.09 12.89
CA LYS A 23 19.34 8.41 12.36
C LYS A 23 18.58 8.34 11.03
N GLU A 24 18.26 7.13 10.58
CA GLU A 24 17.56 6.89 9.32
C GLU A 24 16.25 7.69 9.22
N TRP A 25 15.57 7.90 10.34
CA TRP A 25 14.31 8.65 10.43
C TRP A 25 14.43 10.18 10.15
N LEU A 26 15.63 10.66 9.84
CA LEU A 26 15.96 12.05 9.45
C LEU A 26 16.73 12.10 8.13
N ASP A 27 16.79 11.01 7.37
CA ASP A 27 17.58 10.91 6.15
C ASP A 27 16.72 10.42 4.98
N PRO A 28 16.21 11.31 4.12
CA PRO A 28 15.27 10.97 3.04
C PRO A 28 15.90 10.10 1.94
N GLU A 29 17.20 9.90 1.96
CA GLU A 29 17.87 8.95 1.06
C GLU A 29 17.87 7.50 1.61
N ILE A 30 17.44 7.30 2.88
CA ILE A 30 17.39 5.99 3.56
C ILE A 30 15.94 5.63 3.91
N ASN A 31 15.15 5.20 2.94
CA ASN A 31 13.76 4.76 3.19
C ASN A 31 13.67 3.35 3.79
N ALA A 32 14.74 2.58 3.73
CA ALA A 32 14.79 1.22 4.28
C ALA A 32 16.22 0.72 4.49
N VAL A 33 16.38 -0.15 5.49
CA VAL A 33 17.60 -0.96 5.72
C VAL A 33 17.16 -2.42 5.83
N ASN A 34 17.72 -3.30 5.00
CA ASN A 34 17.44 -4.74 4.99
C ASN A 34 15.95 -5.11 4.78
N ARG A 35 15.10 -4.18 4.38
CA ARG A 35 13.73 -4.49 3.96
C ARG A 35 13.79 -5.31 2.67
N ALA A 36 13.03 -6.40 2.61
CA ALA A 36 12.94 -7.23 1.43
C ALA A 36 12.37 -6.43 0.23
N PRO A 37 12.81 -6.72 -1.00
CA PRO A 37 12.19 -6.14 -2.20
C PRO A 37 10.69 -6.43 -2.23
N MET A 38 9.89 -5.48 -2.73
CA MET A 38 8.47 -5.68 -2.95
C MET A 38 8.25 -6.75 -4.03
N HIS A 39 7.27 -7.58 -3.84
CA HIS A 39 6.79 -8.58 -4.80
C HIS A 39 5.27 -8.46 -4.99
N THR A 40 4.72 -9.16 -5.96
CA THR A 40 3.27 -9.21 -6.19
C THR A 40 2.55 -9.81 -4.98
N ASN A 41 1.30 -9.38 -4.76
CA ASN A 41 0.49 -9.94 -3.67
C ASN A 41 0.17 -11.41 -3.95
N TYR A 42 0.74 -12.32 -3.16
CA TYR A 42 0.42 -13.75 -3.16
C TYR A 42 0.78 -14.39 -1.82
N PHE A 43 0.28 -15.58 -1.56
CA PHE A 43 0.72 -16.45 -0.46
C PHE A 43 1.03 -17.85 -0.97
N ALA A 44 2.14 -18.44 -0.49
CA ALA A 44 2.56 -19.80 -0.86
C ALA A 44 2.09 -20.81 0.19
N TYR A 45 1.16 -21.67 -0.21
CA TYR A 45 0.56 -22.69 0.63
C TYR A 45 1.36 -23.98 0.59
N GLU A 46 1.20 -24.81 1.64
CA GLU A 46 1.86 -26.11 1.77
C GLU A 46 1.29 -27.22 0.88
N SER A 47 0.13 -26.99 0.25
CA SER A 47 -0.52 -27.97 -0.63
C SER A 47 -1.47 -27.32 -1.62
N ALA A 48 -1.87 -28.06 -2.66
CA ALA A 48 -2.87 -27.61 -3.63
C ALA A 48 -4.24 -27.39 -2.97
N ASP A 49 -4.65 -28.24 -2.03
CA ASP A 49 -5.92 -28.10 -1.33
C ASP A 49 -5.96 -26.85 -0.46
N ALA A 50 -4.89 -26.56 0.31
CA ALA A 50 -4.77 -25.35 1.09
C ALA A 50 -4.78 -24.08 0.19
N ALA A 51 -4.08 -24.14 -0.95
CA ALA A 51 -4.06 -23.05 -1.92
C ALA A 51 -5.45 -22.76 -2.51
N MET A 52 -6.23 -23.79 -2.82
CA MET A 52 -7.59 -23.63 -3.36
C MET A 52 -8.58 -23.12 -2.31
N GLN A 53 -8.35 -23.40 -1.02
CA GLN A 53 -9.15 -22.81 0.07
C GLN A 53 -8.84 -21.32 0.27
N GLY A 54 -7.61 -20.87 -0.03
CA GLY A 54 -7.20 -19.47 0.04
C GLY A 54 -7.15 -18.87 1.45
N LYS A 55 -7.15 -19.69 2.51
CA LYS A 55 -7.18 -19.24 3.90
C LYS A 55 -5.79 -19.21 4.51
N LYS A 56 -5.02 -18.15 4.24
CA LYS A 56 -3.61 -18.04 4.68
C LYS A 56 -3.41 -18.27 6.17
N ALA A 57 -4.34 -17.80 7.01
CA ALA A 57 -4.26 -17.96 8.46
C ALA A 57 -4.40 -19.43 8.95
N GLN A 58 -4.86 -20.35 8.09
CA GLN A 58 -4.95 -21.78 8.36
C GLN A 58 -3.75 -22.57 7.79
N SER A 59 -2.89 -21.92 7.01
CA SER A 59 -1.69 -22.55 6.46
C SER A 59 -0.66 -22.87 7.53
N THR A 60 -0.01 -24.02 7.42
CA THR A 60 1.14 -24.39 8.28
C THR A 60 2.38 -23.51 8.02
N ASN A 61 2.39 -22.76 6.92
CA ASN A 61 3.42 -21.78 6.60
C ASN A 61 3.15 -20.39 7.21
N TYR A 62 2.09 -20.22 8.00
CA TYR A 62 1.67 -18.93 8.57
C TYR A 62 1.70 -18.95 10.10
N MET A 63 2.16 -17.86 10.70
CA MET A 63 2.09 -17.63 12.14
C MET A 63 1.76 -16.16 12.41
N THR A 64 0.63 -15.89 13.05
CA THR A 64 0.23 -14.51 13.37
C THR A 64 1.18 -13.86 14.39
N LEU A 65 1.49 -12.59 14.17
CA LEU A 65 2.09 -11.68 15.14
C LEU A 65 1.05 -10.71 15.73
N ASN A 66 -0.20 -10.77 15.28
CA ASN A 66 -1.29 -10.03 15.91
C ASN A 66 -1.51 -10.51 17.35
N GLY A 67 -2.05 -9.64 18.16
CA GLY A 67 -2.36 -9.93 19.56
C GLY A 67 -1.63 -9.03 20.53
N THR A 68 -1.46 -9.47 21.77
CA THR A 68 -0.92 -8.63 22.85
C THR A 68 0.59 -8.49 22.77
N TRP A 69 1.07 -7.25 22.80
CA TRP A 69 2.48 -6.87 22.90
C TRP A 69 2.73 -6.07 24.17
N LYS A 70 3.89 -6.22 24.79
CA LYS A 70 4.42 -5.25 25.75
C LYS A 70 4.68 -3.93 25.04
N PHE A 71 4.21 -2.82 25.62
CA PHE A 71 4.23 -1.51 24.98
C PHE A 71 4.67 -0.42 25.93
N SER A 72 5.62 0.39 25.49
CA SER A 72 6.05 1.61 26.18
C SER A 72 5.93 2.79 25.22
N TRP A 73 5.25 3.83 25.67
CA TRP A 73 5.04 5.04 24.90
C TRP A 73 5.66 6.23 25.61
N VAL A 74 6.32 7.09 24.87
CA VAL A 74 6.86 8.36 25.32
C VAL A 74 6.42 9.50 24.43
N ARG A 75 6.29 10.69 25.03
CA ARG A 75 5.79 11.86 24.31
C ARG A 75 6.83 12.49 23.38
N ASN A 76 8.10 12.45 23.75
CA ASN A 76 9.19 13.09 23.01
C ASN A 76 10.18 12.04 22.52
N ALA A 77 10.68 12.21 21.31
CA ALA A 77 11.55 11.23 20.67
C ALA A 77 12.87 10.99 21.42
N ASP A 78 13.40 12.00 22.10
CA ASP A 78 14.62 11.91 22.90
C ASP A 78 14.45 11.13 24.22
N GLN A 79 13.22 10.92 24.67
CA GLN A 79 12.89 10.17 25.90
C GLN A 79 12.73 8.66 25.65
N ARG A 80 12.82 8.22 24.40
CA ARG A 80 12.62 6.81 24.06
C ARG A 80 13.66 5.90 24.71
N PRO A 81 13.27 4.66 25.08
CA PRO A 81 14.25 3.68 25.55
C PRO A 81 15.18 3.29 24.38
N THR A 82 16.50 3.29 24.65
CA THR A 82 17.54 3.05 23.63
C THR A 82 18.19 1.68 23.75
N ASP A 83 17.73 0.83 24.65
CA ASP A 83 18.27 -0.51 24.91
C ASP A 83 17.18 -1.58 25.12
N PHE A 84 15.92 -1.23 24.86
CA PHE A 84 14.74 -2.07 25.09
C PHE A 84 14.76 -3.38 24.29
N TRP A 85 15.50 -3.46 23.20
CA TRP A 85 15.61 -4.67 22.35
C TRP A 85 16.48 -5.77 22.97
N LYS A 86 17.21 -5.49 24.05
CA LYS A 86 18.05 -6.46 24.73
C LYS A 86 17.20 -7.57 25.36
N VAL A 87 17.65 -8.82 25.24
CA VAL A 87 16.91 -9.99 25.76
C VAL A 87 16.68 -9.89 27.29
N GLY A 88 17.66 -9.37 28.02
CA GLY A 88 17.58 -9.19 29.48
C GLY A 88 16.92 -7.90 29.96
N PHE A 89 16.32 -7.09 29.06
CA PHE A 89 15.68 -5.84 29.44
C PHE A 89 14.43 -6.10 30.31
N ASN A 90 14.26 -5.31 31.36
CA ASN A 90 13.15 -5.45 32.29
C ASN A 90 11.94 -4.61 31.80
N ASP A 91 10.95 -5.27 31.20
CA ASP A 91 9.72 -4.69 30.68
C ASP A 91 8.48 -4.94 31.57
N LYS A 92 8.68 -5.37 32.83
CA LYS A 92 7.58 -5.69 33.77
C LYS A 92 6.63 -4.50 34.02
N GLY A 93 7.15 -3.28 33.95
CA GLY A 93 6.38 -2.05 34.11
C GLY A 93 5.71 -1.55 32.83
N TRP A 94 5.88 -2.22 31.71
CA TRP A 94 5.29 -1.80 30.45
C TRP A 94 3.79 -2.18 30.38
N ASN A 95 3.03 -1.36 29.67
CA ASN A 95 1.65 -1.65 29.35
C ASN A 95 1.52 -2.80 28.35
N ASN A 96 0.30 -3.19 28.07
CA ASN A 96 -0.03 -4.08 26.96
C ASN A 96 -0.83 -3.32 25.91
N LEU A 97 -0.52 -3.54 24.63
CA LEU A 97 -1.28 -3.01 23.51
C LEU A 97 -1.62 -4.16 22.57
N GLN A 98 -2.84 -4.20 22.07
CA GLN A 98 -3.21 -5.12 21.00
C GLN A 98 -2.60 -4.64 19.68
N VAL A 99 -2.14 -5.54 18.83
CA VAL A 99 -1.65 -5.29 17.47
C VAL A 99 -2.53 -6.11 16.53
N PRO A 100 -3.05 -5.53 15.45
CA PRO A 100 -2.92 -4.13 15.04
C PRO A 100 -3.72 -3.17 15.93
N ALA A 101 -3.20 -1.95 16.11
CA ALA A 101 -3.88 -0.83 16.76
C ALA A 101 -3.16 0.49 16.46
N VAL A 102 -3.94 1.56 16.34
CA VAL A 102 -3.42 2.93 16.36
C VAL A 102 -3.36 3.45 17.81
N TRP A 103 -2.36 4.25 18.12
CA TRP A 103 -2.11 4.68 19.51
C TRP A 103 -3.21 5.58 20.05
N GLU A 104 -3.63 6.54 19.24
CA GLU A 104 -4.52 7.64 19.62
C GLU A 104 -5.92 7.14 20.04
N LEU A 105 -6.40 6.05 19.45
CA LEU A 105 -7.66 5.42 19.83
C LEU A 105 -7.51 4.45 21.01
N ASN A 106 -6.27 4.24 21.50
CA ASN A 106 -5.96 3.35 22.63
C ASN A 106 -5.38 4.11 23.84
N GLY A 107 -5.57 5.44 23.90
CA GLY A 107 -5.20 6.26 25.04
C GLY A 107 -3.75 6.77 25.06
N TYR A 108 -3.07 6.75 23.91
CA TYR A 108 -1.70 7.21 23.78
C TYR A 108 -1.59 8.36 22.77
N GLY A 109 -1.74 9.58 23.25
CA GLY A 109 -1.89 10.78 22.43
C GLY A 109 -3.36 11.03 22.06
N ASP A 110 -3.58 12.03 21.22
CA ASP A 110 -4.92 12.40 20.74
C ASP A 110 -4.98 12.28 19.21
N PRO A 111 -6.13 11.90 18.64
CA PRO A 111 -6.36 11.99 17.21
C PRO A 111 -6.12 13.41 16.70
N ILE A 112 -5.44 13.52 15.56
CA ILE A 112 -5.23 14.78 14.86
C ILE A 112 -5.82 14.65 13.47
N TYR A 113 -6.65 15.61 13.06
CA TYR A 113 -7.09 15.75 11.68
C TYR A 113 -6.51 17.02 11.07
N VAL A 114 -5.81 16.88 9.95
CA VAL A 114 -5.23 18.02 9.24
C VAL A 114 -5.55 17.92 7.77
N ASN A 115 -6.17 18.97 7.21
CA ASN A 115 -6.37 19.10 5.77
C ASN A 115 -5.06 19.56 5.11
N THR A 116 -4.64 20.78 5.37
CA THR A 116 -3.44 21.35 4.73
C THR A 116 -2.36 21.59 5.75
N GLY A 117 -1.18 21.04 5.49
CA GLY A 117 -0.01 21.19 6.34
C GLY A 117 0.18 20.05 7.32
N TYR A 118 1.36 19.99 7.87
CA TYR A 118 1.77 18.89 8.74
C TYR A 118 1.16 18.99 10.14
N ALA A 119 1.04 17.85 10.82
CA ALA A 119 0.47 17.76 12.16
C ALA A 119 1.21 18.59 13.21
N TRP A 120 2.46 18.99 12.94
CA TRP A 120 3.26 19.89 13.78
C TRP A 120 3.13 21.38 13.45
N ARG A 121 2.21 21.76 12.57
CA ARG A 121 1.98 23.17 12.22
C ARG A 121 1.74 24.02 13.48
N ASN A 122 2.21 25.26 13.43
CA ASN A 122 2.22 26.22 14.55
C ASN A 122 3.18 25.87 15.73
N GLN A 123 3.85 24.72 15.71
CA GLN A 123 4.80 24.28 16.73
C GLN A 123 6.22 24.14 16.18
N PHE A 124 6.33 23.77 14.90
CA PHE A 124 7.61 23.57 14.22
C PHE A 124 7.53 24.09 12.79
N GLN A 125 8.57 24.79 12.35
CA GLN A 125 8.67 25.29 10.98
C GLN A 125 9.10 24.15 10.03
N ASN A 126 8.36 23.96 8.94
CA ASN A 126 8.73 22.98 7.91
C ASN A 126 10.13 23.25 7.35
N ASN A 127 11.04 22.31 7.55
CA ASN A 127 12.40 22.32 7.05
C ASN A 127 12.84 20.89 6.70
N PRO A 128 12.22 20.25 5.68
CA PRO A 128 12.57 18.87 5.34
C PRO A 128 14.08 18.68 5.12
N PRO A 129 14.71 17.61 5.65
CA PRO A 129 14.09 16.42 6.24
C PRO A 129 13.83 16.52 7.75
N GLU A 130 14.11 17.63 8.39
CA GLU A 130 13.99 17.79 9.83
C GLU A 130 12.53 17.68 10.29
N VAL A 131 12.29 16.90 11.34
CA VAL A 131 11.01 16.80 12.05
C VAL A 131 11.21 17.15 13.53
N PRO A 132 10.18 17.61 14.24
CA PRO A 132 10.33 17.92 15.67
C PRO A 132 10.69 16.67 16.48
N THR A 133 11.49 16.83 17.52
CA THR A 133 11.73 15.80 18.54
C THR A 133 10.74 15.93 19.67
N GLU A 134 10.34 17.16 19.99
CA GLU A 134 9.27 17.45 20.95
C GLU A 134 7.91 17.08 20.35
N ASN A 135 7.04 16.49 21.16
CA ASN A 135 5.74 15.97 20.75
C ASN A 135 5.79 14.91 19.60
N ASN A 136 6.96 14.42 19.29
CA ASN A 136 7.16 13.30 18.39
C ASN A 136 7.12 12.01 19.20
N HIS A 137 5.94 11.44 19.30
CA HIS A 137 5.69 10.27 20.13
C HIS A 137 6.46 9.06 19.61
N VAL A 138 6.95 8.23 20.55
CA VAL A 138 7.62 6.98 20.21
C VAL A 138 6.99 5.82 20.98
N GLY A 139 6.58 4.80 20.22
CA GLY A 139 6.10 3.53 20.74
C GLY A 139 7.17 2.44 20.59
N SER A 140 7.48 1.77 21.70
CA SER A 140 8.41 0.64 21.73
C SER A 140 7.64 -0.63 22.06
N TYR A 141 7.82 -1.66 21.26
CA TYR A 141 7.09 -2.92 21.35
C TYR A 141 8.03 -4.08 21.63
N ARG A 142 7.59 -5.04 22.45
CA ARG A 142 8.31 -6.28 22.74
C ARG A 142 7.34 -7.45 22.83
N ARG A 143 7.72 -8.59 22.25
CA ARG A 143 6.96 -9.84 22.39
C ARG A 143 7.87 -11.04 22.26
N GLU A 144 7.70 -11.99 23.16
CA GLU A 144 8.27 -13.32 23.03
C GLU A 144 7.32 -14.24 22.26
N ILE A 145 7.87 -15.00 21.33
CA ILE A 145 7.14 -15.97 20.50
C ILE A 145 7.90 -17.27 20.42
N ILE A 146 7.19 -18.36 20.13
CA ILE A 146 7.78 -19.65 19.79
C ILE A 146 7.49 -19.90 18.31
N VAL A 147 8.54 -19.88 17.50
CA VAL A 147 8.44 -20.19 16.07
C VAL A 147 8.29 -21.70 15.89
N PRO A 148 7.40 -22.19 15.00
CA PRO A 148 7.21 -23.62 14.76
C PRO A 148 8.54 -24.36 14.49
N ALA A 149 8.73 -25.51 15.14
CA ALA A 149 9.98 -26.27 15.04
C ALA A 149 10.23 -26.84 13.63
N ASP A 150 9.17 -27.17 12.91
CA ASP A 150 9.17 -27.68 11.53
C ASP A 150 9.53 -26.61 10.48
N TRP A 151 9.63 -25.34 10.89
CA TRP A 151 10.18 -24.27 10.05
C TRP A 151 11.71 -24.28 9.99
N LYS A 152 12.37 -25.17 10.74
CA LYS A 152 13.81 -25.34 10.67
C LYS A 152 14.25 -25.69 9.25
N GLY A 153 15.21 -24.90 8.71
CA GLY A 153 15.71 -25.08 7.34
C GLY A 153 14.92 -24.33 6.24
N LYS A 154 13.77 -23.73 6.58
CA LYS A 154 13.05 -22.79 5.71
C LYS A 154 13.60 -21.37 5.83
N ASP A 155 13.25 -20.51 4.90
CA ASP A 155 13.35 -19.06 5.08
C ASP A 155 12.12 -18.59 5.85
N ILE A 156 12.31 -17.69 6.82
CA ILE A 156 11.25 -17.16 7.68
C ILE A 156 11.21 -15.67 7.49
N ILE A 157 10.10 -15.18 6.95
CA ILE A 157 9.91 -13.77 6.60
C ILE A 157 8.89 -13.18 7.57
N ALA A 158 9.20 -11.99 8.10
CA ALA A 158 8.21 -11.19 8.83
C ALA A 158 7.53 -10.22 7.86
N HIS A 159 6.22 -10.13 7.99
CA HIS A 159 5.37 -9.19 7.30
C HIS A 159 4.70 -8.26 8.31
N PHE A 160 4.93 -6.95 8.16
CA PHE A 160 4.25 -5.90 8.91
C PHE A 160 3.42 -5.10 7.90
N GLY A 161 2.10 -5.26 7.92
CA GLY A 161 1.22 -4.79 6.84
C GLY A 161 1.14 -3.27 6.69
N SER A 162 1.26 -2.53 7.79
CA SER A 162 1.29 -1.06 7.81
C SER A 162 1.83 -0.59 9.15
N VAL A 163 2.87 0.24 9.15
CA VAL A 163 3.42 0.84 10.37
C VAL A 163 3.67 2.33 10.14
N THR A 164 2.99 3.18 10.87
CA THR A 164 3.05 4.65 10.74
C THR A 164 3.84 5.27 11.89
N SER A 165 4.88 6.04 11.60
CA SER A 165 5.37 6.52 10.28
C SER A 165 6.56 5.70 9.78
N ASN A 166 7.28 5.04 10.66
CA ASN A 166 8.47 4.21 10.38
C ASN A 166 8.57 3.06 11.38
N MET A 167 9.51 2.16 11.16
CA MET A 167 9.86 1.15 12.16
C MET A 167 11.34 0.78 12.14
N TYR A 168 11.90 0.60 13.34
CA TYR A 168 13.15 -0.09 13.59
C TYR A 168 12.86 -1.48 14.14
N LEU A 169 13.52 -2.52 13.66
CA LEU A 169 13.26 -3.92 14.03
C LEU A 169 14.50 -4.59 14.63
N TRP A 170 14.30 -5.33 15.72
CA TRP A 170 15.31 -6.20 16.36
C TRP A 170 14.71 -7.58 16.64
N VAL A 171 15.54 -8.60 16.54
CA VAL A 171 15.18 -9.97 16.91
C VAL A 171 16.31 -10.55 17.77
N ASN A 172 15.95 -11.10 18.92
CA ASN A 172 16.88 -11.71 19.88
C ASN A 172 18.07 -10.78 20.24
N GLY A 173 17.78 -9.48 20.40
CA GLY A 173 18.77 -8.45 20.75
C GLY A 173 19.66 -7.99 19.59
N ARG A 174 19.41 -8.45 18.36
CA ARG A 174 20.18 -8.08 17.16
C ARG A 174 19.34 -7.18 16.27
N TYR A 175 19.92 -6.09 15.78
CA TYR A 175 19.29 -5.21 14.80
C TYR A 175 19.03 -5.97 13.49
N VAL A 176 17.81 -5.84 12.97
CA VAL A 176 17.39 -6.42 11.69
C VAL A 176 17.36 -5.38 10.60
N GLY A 177 16.63 -4.27 10.81
CA GLY A 177 16.49 -3.26 9.78
C GLY A 177 15.53 -2.12 10.12
N TYR A 178 15.27 -1.30 9.11
CA TYR A 178 14.47 -0.09 9.15
C TYR A 178 13.51 -0.05 7.96
N SER A 179 12.36 0.61 8.10
CA SER A 179 11.41 0.85 7.02
C SER A 179 10.57 2.08 7.25
N GLU A 180 10.31 2.82 6.18
CA GLU A 180 9.32 3.88 6.02
C GLU A 180 8.28 3.49 4.97
N ASP A 181 7.36 4.42 4.64
CA ASP A 181 6.20 4.24 3.78
C ASP A 181 5.06 3.50 4.51
N SER A 182 4.30 4.29 5.26
CA SER A 182 3.34 3.83 6.29
C SER A 182 2.23 2.92 5.76
N LYS A 183 1.94 2.97 4.46
CA LYS A 183 0.76 2.34 3.85
C LYS A 183 1.10 1.15 2.94
N LEU A 184 2.37 0.75 2.94
CA LEU A 184 2.82 -0.49 2.30
C LEU A 184 3.51 -1.38 3.33
N GLU A 185 3.39 -2.68 3.13
CA GLU A 185 3.99 -3.67 4.01
C GLU A 185 5.52 -3.58 4.03
N ALA A 186 6.10 -3.79 5.21
CA ALA A 186 7.52 -3.99 5.39
C ALA A 186 7.80 -5.48 5.65
N GLU A 187 8.60 -6.10 4.79
CA GLU A 187 9.02 -7.48 4.95
C GLU A 187 10.51 -7.57 5.28
N PHE A 188 10.85 -8.50 6.18
CA PHE A 188 12.23 -8.74 6.59
C PHE A 188 12.52 -10.24 6.67
N ASP A 189 13.66 -10.67 6.10
CA ASP A 189 14.15 -12.04 6.28
C ASP A 189 14.72 -12.22 7.69
N LEU A 190 13.95 -12.89 8.53
CA LEU A 190 14.32 -13.17 9.92
C LEU A 190 15.05 -14.51 10.10
N THR A 191 15.30 -15.25 9.03
CA THR A 191 15.96 -16.57 9.07
C THR A 191 17.26 -16.58 9.89
N PRO A 192 18.19 -15.60 9.73
CA PRO A 192 19.44 -15.60 10.48
C PRO A 192 19.31 -15.19 11.94
N TYR A 193 18.13 -14.73 12.35
CA TYR A 193 17.90 -14.20 13.70
C TYR A 193 17.05 -15.11 14.57
N LEU A 194 16.13 -15.90 13.96
CA LEU A 194 15.18 -16.75 14.67
C LEU A 194 15.73 -18.14 14.95
N LYS A 195 15.23 -18.75 16.03
CA LYS A 195 15.52 -20.11 16.46
C LYS A 195 14.24 -20.93 16.50
N PRO A 196 13.87 -21.66 15.41
CA PRO A 196 12.68 -22.47 15.37
C PRO A 196 12.61 -23.50 16.51
N GLY A 197 11.44 -23.66 17.11
CA GLY A 197 11.22 -24.54 18.29
C GLY A 197 11.67 -23.96 19.62
N GLN A 198 12.17 -22.72 19.64
CA GLN A 198 12.62 -22.02 20.85
C GLN A 198 11.89 -20.69 21.01
N THR A 199 11.97 -20.13 22.20
CA THR A 199 11.51 -18.75 22.46
C THR A 199 12.41 -17.76 21.75
N ASN A 200 11.80 -16.81 21.07
CA ASN A 200 12.45 -15.70 20.39
C ASN A 200 11.82 -14.38 20.82
N LEU A 201 12.63 -13.35 21.01
CA LEU A 201 12.18 -12.00 21.26
C LEU A 201 12.11 -11.22 19.95
N ILE A 202 10.96 -10.66 19.63
CA ILE A 202 10.81 -9.62 18.62
C ILE A 202 10.61 -8.28 19.33
N ALA A 203 11.34 -7.26 18.92
CA ALA A 203 11.20 -5.90 19.42
C ALA A 203 11.23 -4.91 18.25
N PHE A 204 10.34 -3.91 18.28
CA PHE A 204 10.38 -2.85 17.29
C PHE A 204 10.01 -1.50 17.90
N GLN A 205 10.45 -0.42 17.26
CA GLN A 205 10.20 0.94 17.70
C GLN A 205 9.68 1.78 16.54
N VAL A 206 8.66 2.56 16.81
CA VAL A 206 7.91 3.38 15.85
C VAL A 206 7.95 4.83 16.30
N PHE A 207 8.20 5.74 15.39
CA PHE A 207 8.12 7.19 15.63
C PHE A 207 6.82 7.73 15.01
N ARG A 208 6.20 8.70 15.67
CA ARG A 208 5.05 9.41 15.14
C ARG A 208 5.39 10.11 13.84
N TRP A 209 6.56 10.73 13.75
CA TRP A 209 7.05 11.49 12.63
C TRP A 209 8.49 11.12 12.28
N CYS A 210 8.75 11.02 10.98
CA CYS A 210 10.08 10.87 10.38
C CYS A 210 10.14 11.78 9.14
N ASP A 211 11.28 11.83 8.46
CA ASP A 211 11.43 12.58 7.21
C ASP A 211 10.44 12.13 6.13
N GLY A 212 10.10 10.83 6.09
CA GLY A 212 9.05 10.28 5.21
C GLY A 212 7.65 10.85 5.46
N THR A 213 7.38 11.39 6.65
CA THR A 213 6.10 12.06 6.97
C THR A 213 5.85 13.28 6.08
N TYR A 214 6.89 13.90 5.52
CA TYR A 214 6.74 14.99 4.57
C TYR A 214 6.09 14.57 3.24
N LEU A 215 6.05 13.27 2.92
CA LEU A 215 5.35 12.70 1.78
C LEU A 215 4.01 12.04 2.16
N GLU A 216 3.55 12.19 3.40
CA GLU A 216 2.33 11.57 3.92
C GLU A 216 1.42 12.64 4.54
N ASP A 217 1.22 13.72 3.80
CA ASP A 217 0.47 14.92 4.23
C ASP A 217 -1.01 14.88 3.77
N GLN A 218 -1.63 13.70 3.78
CA GLN A 218 -3.01 13.50 3.34
C GLN A 218 -4.00 14.34 4.17
N ASP A 219 -5.04 14.85 3.52
CA ASP A 219 -6.22 15.42 4.15
C ASP A 219 -6.98 14.31 4.90
N PHE A 220 -6.52 14.00 6.11
CA PHE A 220 -6.97 12.84 6.84
C PHE A 220 -6.57 12.89 8.31
N PHE A 221 -7.10 11.96 9.12
CA PHE A 221 -6.57 11.70 10.46
C PHE A 221 -5.11 11.23 10.40
N ARG A 222 -4.32 11.70 11.37
CA ARG A 222 -2.89 11.38 11.52
C ARG A 222 -2.71 10.44 12.71
N TYR A 223 -2.93 9.15 12.46
CA TYR A 223 -2.71 8.12 13.46
C TYR A 223 -1.31 7.53 13.39
N SER A 224 -0.88 6.92 14.49
CA SER A 224 0.41 6.25 14.64
C SER A 224 0.23 4.82 15.12
N GLY A 225 1.21 3.96 14.87
CA GLY A 225 1.19 2.57 15.31
C GLY A 225 1.06 1.58 14.17
N VAL A 226 0.40 0.45 14.42
CA VAL A 226 0.29 -0.67 13.47
C VAL A 226 -1.14 -0.74 12.94
N GLY A 227 -1.32 -0.46 11.66
CA GLY A 227 -2.65 -0.33 11.03
C GLY A 227 -3.19 -1.61 10.40
N ARG A 228 -2.35 -2.62 10.13
CA ARG A 228 -2.75 -3.84 9.43
C ARG A 228 -2.10 -5.07 10.04
N ASP A 229 -2.51 -6.25 9.58
CA ASP A 229 -2.01 -7.54 10.05
C ASP A 229 -0.48 -7.65 10.02
N CYS A 230 0.04 -8.32 11.07
CA CYS A 230 1.43 -8.71 11.19
C CYS A 230 1.54 -10.22 11.34
N TYR A 231 2.47 -10.84 10.63
CA TYR A 231 2.68 -12.29 10.68
C TYR A 231 4.08 -12.70 10.24
N LEU A 232 4.46 -13.90 10.61
CA LEU A 232 5.58 -14.62 10.02
C LEU A 232 5.04 -15.61 8.99
N TYR A 233 5.81 -15.83 7.93
CA TYR A 233 5.54 -16.92 7.01
C TYR A 233 6.83 -17.64 6.61
N ALA A 234 6.69 -18.95 6.41
CA ALA A 234 7.80 -19.82 6.08
C ALA A 234 7.80 -20.14 4.58
N ARG A 235 8.98 -20.11 3.96
CA ARG A 235 9.18 -20.41 2.56
C ARG A 235 10.28 -21.43 2.36
N ASN A 236 10.12 -22.31 1.40
CA ASN A 236 11.19 -23.21 0.99
C ASN A 236 12.40 -22.42 0.48
N LYS A 237 13.62 -22.94 0.70
CA LYS A 237 14.86 -22.32 0.21
C LYS A 237 14.87 -22.17 -1.31
N LYS A 238 14.35 -23.20 -2.00
CA LYS A 238 14.13 -23.19 -3.44
C LYS A 238 12.64 -22.97 -3.69
N ARG A 239 12.30 -21.89 -4.38
CA ARG A 239 10.91 -21.44 -4.51
C ARG A 239 10.66 -20.52 -5.71
N ILE A 240 9.41 -20.30 -6.01
CA ILE A 240 8.98 -19.15 -6.82
C ILE A 240 9.08 -17.91 -5.92
N GLN A 241 9.95 -16.96 -6.28
CA GLN A 241 10.19 -15.75 -5.49
C GLN A 241 9.20 -14.65 -5.85
N ASP A 242 8.85 -14.51 -7.13
CA ASP A 242 7.78 -13.63 -7.58
C ASP A 242 7.08 -14.23 -8.81
N ILE A 243 5.81 -13.89 -8.98
CA ILE A 243 4.99 -14.32 -10.10
C ILE A 243 4.12 -13.16 -10.58
N ARG A 244 4.41 -12.65 -11.77
CA ARG A 244 3.64 -11.59 -12.42
C ARG A 244 2.81 -12.14 -13.54
N ILE A 245 1.57 -11.67 -13.63
CA ILE A 245 0.65 -12.07 -14.69
C ILE A 245 0.16 -10.84 -15.46
N THR A 246 0.07 -11.00 -16.78
CA THR A 246 -0.55 -10.01 -17.67
C THR A 246 -1.56 -10.75 -18.54
N PRO A 247 -2.84 -10.80 -18.10
CA PRO A 247 -3.92 -11.29 -18.95
C PRO A 247 -4.25 -10.24 -20.01
N ASP A 248 -4.51 -10.67 -21.23
CA ASP A 248 -4.87 -9.80 -22.36
C ASP A 248 -5.90 -10.49 -23.27
N LEU A 249 -6.50 -9.74 -24.16
CA LEU A 249 -7.40 -10.22 -25.21
C LEU A 249 -6.85 -9.87 -26.58
N ASP A 250 -7.19 -10.68 -27.58
CA ASP A 250 -6.89 -10.38 -28.98
C ASP A 250 -7.63 -9.11 -29.46
N GLU A 251 -7.33 -8.63 -30.66
CA GLU A 251 -7.95 -7.41 -31.22
C GLU A 251 -9.47 -7.55 -31.43
N ALA A 252 -9.96 -8.77 -31.58
CA ALA A 252 -11.39 -9.06 -31.67
C ALA A 252 -12.05 -9.23 -30.30
N TYR A 253 -11.29 -9.09 -29.21
CA TYR A 253 -11.73 -9.33 -27.82
C TYR A 253 -12.35 -10.71 -27.61
N LYS A 254 -11.92 -11.70 -28.39
CA LYS A 254 -12.49 -13.05 -28.37
C LYS A 254 -11.61 -14.02 -27.59
N ASN A 255 -10.35 -14.12 -27.95
CA ASN A 255 -9.43 -15.06 -27.32
C ASN A 255 -8.51 -14.36 -26.33
N GLY A 256 -8.13 -15.08 -25.30
CA GLY A 256 -7.25 -14.60 -24.24
C GLY A 256 -5.83 -15.11 -24.38
N SER A 257 -4.91 -14.31 -23.92
CA SER A 257 -3.54 -14.71 -23.64
C SER A 257 -3.16 -14.34 -22.22
N LEU A 258 -2.47 -15.21 -21.52
CA LEU A 258 -1.94 -14.98 -20.19
C LEU A 258 -0.42 -15.06 -20.23
N ARG A 259 0.23 -13.92 -20.11
CA ARG A 259 1.69 -13.86 -19.93
C ARG A 259 2.01 -14.05 -18.47
N VAL A 260 2.84 -15.05 -18.15
CA VAL A 260 3.30 -15.33 -16.80
C VAL A 260 4.80 -15.13 -16.74
N THR A 261 5.26 -14.19 -15.90
CA THR A 261 6.69 -13.94 -15.66
C THR A 261 7.04 -14.46 -14.27
N LEU A 262 8.04 -15.32 -14.21
CA LEU A 262 8.47 -16.01 -12.99
C LEU A 262 9.88 -15.55 -12.62
N ASP A 263 10.05 -15.24 -11.34
CA ASP A 263 11.36 -15.14 -10.69
C ASP A 263 11.51 -16.27 -9.69
N LEU A 264 12.63 -17.02 -9.78
CA LEU A 264 12.90 -18.17 -8.91
C LEU A 264 14.11 -17.91 -8.01
N LYS A 265 13.96 -18.21 -6.74
CA LYS A 265 15.12 -18.43 -5.87
C LYS A 265 15.56 -19.90 -6.04
N GLY A 266 16.67 -20.10 -6.76
CA GLY A 266 17.13 -21.42 -7.20
C GLY A 266 16.73 -21.73 -8.66
N SER A 267 16.65 -23.00 -9.00
CA SER A 267 16.33 -23.44 -10.38
C SER A 267 15.29 -24.56 -10.37
N GLY A 268 14.57 -24.75 -11.47
CA GLY A 268 13.62 -25.85 -11.64
C GLY A 268 12.50 -25.49 -12.60
N ASN A 269 11.71 -26.49 -12.97
CA ASN A 269 10.53 -26.28 -13.79
C ASN A 269 9.36 -25.85 -12.91
N VAL A 270 8.48 -25.01 -13.42
CA VAL A 270 7.25 -24.59 -12.76
C VAL A 270 6.06 -25.10 -13.56
N ASN A 271 5.21 -25.89 -12.93
CA ASN A 271 3.93 -26.27 -13.50
C ASN A 271 2.93 -25.14 -13.29
N LEU A 272 2.25 -24.76 -14.35
CA LEU A 272 1.23 -23.72 -14.39
C LEU A 272 -0.08 -24.34 -14.85
N GLU A 273 -1.13 -24.21 -14.04
CA GLU A 273 -2.47 -24.69 -14.36
C GLU A 273 -3.46 -23.55 -14.19
N LEU A 274 -4.10 -23.14 -15.26
CA LEU A 274 -5.16 -22.14 -15.21
C LEU A 274 -6.50 -22.85 -15.03
N LEU A 275 -7.15 -22.59 -13.90
CA LEU A 275 -8.40 -23.24 -13.48
C LEU A 275 -9.57 -22.26 -13.64
N ASP A 276 -10.70 -22.74 -14.14
CA ASP A 276 -11.96 -22.00 -14.14
C ASP A 276 -12.61 -21.97 -12.73
N ALA A 277 -13.75 -21.33 -12.59
CA ALA A 277 -14.48 -21.23 -11.32
C ALA A 277 -14.95 -22.58 -10.75
N THR A 278 -15.01 -23.63 -11.58
CA THR A 278 -15.35 -24.99 -11.14
C THR A 278 -14.12 -25.80 -10.69
N GLY A 279 -12.91 -25.24 -10.87
CA GLY A 279 -11.65 -25.93 -10.60
C GLY A 279 -11.14 -26.78 -11.77
N LYS A 280 -11.77 -26.73 -12.94
CA LYS A 280 -11.32 -27.43 -14.13
C LYS A 280 -10.19 -26.68 -14.80
N ALA A 281 -9.12 -27.36 -15.17
CA ALA A 281 -8.03 -26.78 -15.94
C ALA A 281 -8.48 -26.44 -17.37
N VAL A 282 -8.30 -25.18 -17.75
CA VAL A 282 -8.59 -24.65 -19.10
C VAL A 282 -7.32 -24.45 -19.93
N ALA A 283 -6.17 -24.31 -19.28
CA ALA A 283 -4.85 -24.29 -19.92
C ALA A 283 -3.80 -24.80 -18.94
N THR A 284 -2.76 -25.42 -19.46
CA THR A 284 -1.62 -25.93 -18.68
C THR A 284 -0.32 -25.67 -19.44
N GLU A 285 0.71 -25.27 -18.71
CA GLU A 285 2.05 -25.06 -19.27
C GLU A 285 3.14 -25.45 -18.26
N THR A 286 4.36 -25.64 -18.74
CA THR A 286 5.52 -25.86 -17.88
C THR A 286 6.63 -24.89 -18.25
N ALA A 287 6.93 -23.97 -17.35
CA ALA A 287 8.04 -23.03 -17.49
C ALA A 287 9.36 -23.69 -17.08
N LYS A 288 10.43 -23.47 -17.86
CA LYS A 288 11.76 -23.99 -17.59
C LYS A 288 12.64 -22.96 -16.87
N GLY A 289 12.41 -22.76 -15.58
CA GLY A 289 13.14 -21.77 -14.78
C GLY A 289 12.50 -20.40 -14.74
N SER A 290 13.28 -19.37 -14.31
CA SER A 290 12.87 -17.97 -14.36
C SER A 290 12.70 -17.51 -15.81
N GLY A 291 11.77 -16.59 -16.03
CA GLY A 291 11.47 -16.03 -17.35
C GLY A 291 9.99 -15.94 -17.63
N THR A 292 9.65 -15.67 -18.89
CA THR A 292 8.27 -15.42 -19.30
C THR A 292 7.75 -16.56 -20.17
N ILE A 293 6.52 -17.00 -19.89
CA ILE A 293 5.78 -17.98 -20.69
C ILE A 293 4.41 -17.41 -21.04
N LEU A 294 3.86 -17.84 -22.20
CA LEU A 294 2.56 -17.44 -22.68
C LEU A 294 1.60 -18.63 -22.66
N MET A 295 0.45 -18.46 -22.03
CA MET A 295 -0.66 -19.42 -22.04
C MET A 295 -1.80 -18.84 -22.89
N ASN A 296 -2.31 -19.59 -23.85
CA ASN A 296 -3.43 -19.18 -24.68
C ASN A 296 -4.73 -19.79 -24.16
N VAL A 297 -5.81 -19.02 -24.15
CA VAL A 297 -7.12 -19.45 -23.69
C VAL A 297 -8.16 -19.07 -24.74
N GLU A 298 -8.83 -20.08 -25.28
CA GLU A 298 -9.87 -19.86 -26.26
C GLU A 298 -11.14 -19.32 -25.58
N ASN A 299 -11.64 -18.17 -26.06
CA ASN A 299 -12.87 -17.53 -25.64
C ASN A 299 -13.09 -17.49 -24.11
N PRO A 300 -12.17 -16.89 -23.32
CA PRO A 300 -12.32 -16.83 -21.87
C PRO A 300 -13.49 -15.94 -21.48
N HIS A 301 -14.06 -16.21 -20.29
CA HIS A 301 -14.93 -15.25 -19.62
C HIS A 301 -14.11 -14.00 -19.27
N LYS A 302 -14.64 -12.85 -19.70
CA LYS A 302 -13.97 -11.55 -19.48
C LYS A 302 -14.27 -11.01 -18.11
N TRP A 303 -13.30 -10.31 -17.56
CA TRP A 303 -13.47 -9.56 -16.32
C TRP A 303 -13.91 -8.12 -16.62
N THR A 304 -14.95 -7.66 -15.95
CA THR A 304 -15.37 -6.25 -15.86
C THR A 304 -15.90 -5.98 -14.46
N ALA A 305 -16.11 -4.72 -14.09
CA ALA A 305 -16.77 -4.38 -12.82
C ALA A 305 -18.22 -4.92 -12.73
N GLU A 306 -18.89 -5.15 -13.86
CA GLU A 306 -20.26 -5.71 -13.90
C GLU A 306 -20.25 -7.26 -13.91
N THR A 307 -19.22 -7.86 -14.48
CA THR A 307 -19.07 -9.32 -14.61
C THR A 307 -17.66 -9.74 -14.19
N PRO A 308 -17.37 -9.76 -12.88
CA PRO A 308 -16.00 -9.95 -12.38
C PRO A 308 -15.60 -11.43 -12.33
N TYR A 309 -15.54 -12.07 -13.50
CA TYR A 309 -15.16 -13.47 -13.58
C TYR A 309 -13.65 -13.65 -13.35
N LEU A 310 -13.29 -14.54 -12.42
CA LEU A 310 -11.91 -14.85 -12.07
C LEU A 310 -11.60 -16.32 -12.31
N TYR A 311 -10.50 -16.54 -13.04
CA TYR A 311 -9.77 -17.81 -13.07
C TYR A 311 -8.78 -17.86 -11.88
N THR A 312 -8.22 -19.03 -11.63
CA THR A 312 -7.11 -19.21 -10.70
C THR A 312 -5.93 -19.85 -11.42
N LEU A 313 -4.83 -19.13 -11.53
CA LEU A 313 -3.54 -19.70 -11.93
C LEU A 313 -2.91 -20.38 -10.72
N ARG A 314 -2.70 -21.69 -10.80
CA ARG A 314 -1.98 -22.46 -9.79
C ARG A 314 -0.56 -22.70 -10.27
N ALA A 315 0.42 -22.17 -9.54
CA ALA A 315 1.84 -22.31 -9.87
C ALA A 315 2.54 -23.20 -8.82
N THR A 316 3.28 -24.21 -9.29
CA THR A 316 4.00 -25.17 -8.44
C THR A 316 5.39 -25.42 -9.00
N LEU A 317 6.43 -25.15 -8.20
CA LEU A 317 7.80 -25.49 -8.55
C LEU A 317 7.99 -27.02 -8.36
N GLN A 318 8.47 -27.70 -9.39
CA GLN A 318 8.71 -29.16 -9.33
C GLN A 318 9.70 -29.52 -8.22
N GLY A 319 9.33 -30.51 -7.42
CA GLY A 319 10.10 -30.92 -6.24
C GLY A 319 9.92 -30.02 -5.01
N SER A 320 9.01 -29.06 -5.07
CA SER A 320 8.52 -28.28 -3.93
C SER A 320 7.08 -28.65 -3.61
N ASN A 321 6.68 -28.55 -2.35
CA ASN A 321 5.29 -28.68 -1.94
C ASN A 321 4.57 -27.32 -1.90
N GLU A 322 5.28 -26.20 -2.11
CA GLU A 322 4.64 -24.89 -2.15
C GLU A 322 3.79 -24.71 -3.41
N VAL A 323 2.58 -24.22 -3.21
CA VAL A 323 1.62 -23.90 -4.26
C VAL A 323 1.16 -22.45 -4.12
N ILE A 324 1.28 -21.69 -5.19
CA ILE A 324 0.87 -20.29 -5.26
C ILE A 324 -0.39 -20.18 -6.14
N PRO A 325 -1.55 -19.82 -5.59
CA PRO A 325 -2.73 -19.46 -6.36
C PRO A 325 -2.69 -17.96 -6.69
N VAL A 326 -2.93 -17.60 -7.95
CA VAL A 326 -3.07 -16.20 -8.39
C VAL A 326 -4.40 -16.04 -9.12
N LYS A 327 -5.20 -15.04 -8.75
CA LYS A 327 -6.45 -14.74 -9.43
C LYS A 327 -6.18 -14.06 -10.77
N VAL A 328 -6.91 -14.47 -11.81
CA VAL A 328 -6.73 -14.00 -13.19
C VAL A 328 -8.05 -13.52 -13.75
N GLY A 329 -8.13 -12.23 -14.08
CA GLY A 329 -9.26 -11.66 -14.82
C GLY A 329 -8.83 -11.27 -16.23
N PHE A 330 -9.37 -11.93 -17.24
CA PHE A 330 -9.07 -11.59 -18.65
C PHE A 330 -9.75 -10.29 -19.03
N ARG A 331 -8.96 -9.29 -19.30
CA ARG A 331 -9.40 -7.98 -19.77
C ARG A 331 -8.34 -7.29 -20.59
N LYS A 332 -8.77 -6.36 -21.41
CA LYS A 332 -7.91 -5.44 -22.15
C LYS A 332 -8.30 -4.01 -21.81
N ILE A 333 -7.33 -3.20 -21.42
CA ILE A 333 -7.50 -1.76 -21.16
C ILE A 333 -6.77 -1.02 -22.27
N GLU A 334 -7.41 -0.04 -22.88
CA GLU A 334 -6.85 0.72 -24.00
C GLU A 334 -7.15 2.20 -23.82
N LEU A 335 -6.11 3.03 -24.01
CA LEU A 335 -6.31 4.46 -24.26
C LEU A 335 -6.40 4.62 -25.79
N LYS A 336 -7.59 4.88 -26.30
CA LYS A 336 -7.84 5.02 -27.74
C LYS A 336 -8.44 6.39 -28.05
N GLY A 337 -7.61 7.24 -28.64
CA GLY A 337 -7.98 8.63 -28.85
C GLY A 337 -8.11 9.37 -27.50
N ASP A 338 -9.32 9.85 -27.25
CA ASP A 338 -9.69 10.58 -26.05
C ASP A 338 -10.57 9.75 -25.08
N GLN A 339 -10.47 8.42 -25.17
CA GLN A 339 -11.27 7.52 -24.31
C GLN A 339 -10.45 6.36 -23.76
N ILE A 340 -10.78 5.96 -22.54
CA ILE A 340 -10.40 4.65 -21.97
C ILE A 340 -11.45 3.62 -22.34
N LEU A 341 -11.00 2.51 -22.88
CA LEU A 341 -11.82 1.36 -23.21
C LEU A 341 -11.46 0.19 -22.30
N VAL A 342 -12.47 -0.56 -21.87
CA VAL A 342 -12.30 -1.86 -21.24
C VAL A 342 -12.97 -2.90 -22.14
N ASN A 343 -12.18 -3.86 -22.62
CA ASN A 343 -12.64 -4.88 -23.59
C ASN A 343 -13.30 -4.26 -24.84
N GLY A 344 -12.74 -3.16 -25.33
CA GLY A 344 -13.22 -2.45 -26.52
C GLY A 344 -14.45 -1.55 -26.30
N GLN A 345 -14.94 -1.43 -25.07
CA GLN A 345 -16.10 -0.58 -24.74
C GLN A 345 -15.68 0.61 -23.88
N ALA A 346 -16.14 1.81 -24.24
CA ALA A 346 -15.94 3.00 -23.42
C ALA A 346 -16.69 2.84 -22.08
N VAL A 347 -16.02 3.18 -20.99
CA VAL A 347 -16.56 3.04 -19.63
C VAL A 347 -16.81 4.41 -19.03
N LEU A 348 -17.94 4.56 -18.34
CA LEU A 348 -18.19 5.71 -17.46
C LEU A 348 -17.80 5.34 -16.03
N PHE A 349 -16.83 6.06 -15.48
CA PHE A 349 -16.35 5.86 -14.12
C PHE A 349 -17.24 6.62 -13.13
N LYS A 350 -18.14 5.89 -12.51
CA LYS A 350 -19.01 6.37 -11.42
C LYS A 350 -18.29 6.06 -10.13
N GLY A 351 -17.30 6.90 -9.81
CA GLY A 351 -16.32 6.64 -8.76
C GLY A 351 -16.59 7.38 -7.46
N ALA A 352 -15.97 6.89 -6.39
CA ALA A 352 -15.81 7.58 -5.12
C ALA A 352 -14.37 7.44 -4.63
N ASP A 353 -13.88 8.47 -3.95
CA ASP A 353 -12.64 8.45 -3.21
C ASP A 353 -12.89 7.74 -1.87
N ARG A 354 -12.02 6.82 -1.48
CA ARG A 354 -12.18 6.06 -0.24
C ARG A 354 -10.92 6.12 0.60
N HIS A 355 -11.02 6.75 1.76
CA HIS A 355 -10.06 6.55 2.83
C HIS A 355 -10.25 5.20 3.52
N GLU A 356 -9.15 4.57 3.93
CA GLU A 356 -9.17 3.33 4.71
C GLU A 356 -9.33 3.68 6.20
N ILE A 357 -10.58 3.75 6.64
CA ILE A 357 -10.95 4.14 8.01
C ILE A 357 -12.09 3.30 8.57
N ASP A 358 -12.01 3.03 9.86
CA ASP A 358 -13.08 2.44 10.67
C ASP A 358 -13.36 3.35 11.89
N PRO A 359 -14.62 3.62 12.25
CA PRO A 359 -14.93 4.52 13.37
C PRO A 359 -14.44 4.03 14.74
N ASP A 360 -14.15 2.75 14.90
CA ASP A 360 -13.62 2.17 16.13
C ASP A 360 -12.13 1.87 16.05
N GLY A 361 -11.64 1.53 14.86
CA GLY A 361 -10.27 1.08 14.64
C GLY A 361 -9.31 2.12 14.05
N GLY A 362 -9.82 3.26 13.56
CA GLY A 362 -9.01 4.21 12.79
C GLY A 362 -8.47 3.55 11.51
N TYR A 363 -7.15 3.41 11.37
CA TYR A 363 -6.52 2.72 10.23
C TYR A 363 -6.71 1.19 10.23
N VAL A 364 -7.19 0.60 11.33
CA VAL A 364 -7.44 -0.84 11.42
C VAL A 364 -8.86 -1.12 10.91
N VAL A 365 -8.97 -1.59 9.68
CA VAL A 365 -10.25 -1.85 9.00
C VAL A 365 -10.44 -3.35 8.86
N SER A 366 -11.57 -3.86 9.36
CA SER A 366 -11.86 -5.29 9.29
C SER A 366 -12.28 -5.74 7.88
N PRO A 367 -12.10 -7.03 7.54
CA PRO A 367 -12.61 -7.59 6.30
C PRO A 367 -14.12 -7.37 6.09
N GLU A 368 -14.90 -7.46 7.17
CA GLU A 368 -16.34 -7.25 7.16
C GLU A 368 -16.69 -5.80 6.79
N ARG A 369 -15.94 -4.83 7.28
CA ARG A 369 -16.09 -3.42 6.93
C ARG A 369 -15.76 -3.17 5.46
N MET A 370 -14.66 -3.73 4.95
CA MET A 370 -14.30 -3.62 3.54
C MET A 370 -15.39 -4.19 2.62
N ILE A 371 -15.94 -5.35 2.98
CA ILE A 371 -17.06 -5.98 2.24
C ILE A 371 -18.32 -5.09 2.30
N GLN A 372 -18.62 -4.52 3.47
CA GLN A 372 -19.76 -3.61 3.63
C GLN A 372 -19.61 -2.38 2.72
N ASP A 373 -18.45 -1.76 2.67
CA ASP A 373 -18.17 -0.61 1.80
C ASP A 373 -18.43 -0.98 0.33
N ILE A 374 -17.89 -2.10 -0.14
CA ILE A 374 -18.11 -2.56 -1.52
C ILE A 374 -19.58 -2.84 -1.80
N GLN A 375 -20.30 -3.49 -0.88
CA GLN A 375 -21.72 -3.77 -1.04
C GLN A 375 -22.56 -2.50 -1.14
N VAL A 376 -22.23 -1.48 -0.36
CA VAL A 376 -22.86 -0.16 -0.43
C VAL A 376 -22.54 0.51 -1.77
N MET A 377 -21.27 0.51 -2.19
CA MET A 377 -20.88 1.04 -3.50
C MET A 377 -21.67 0.39 -4.63
N LYS A 378 -21.73 -0.93 -4.66
CA LYS A 378 -22.48 -1.69 -5.69
C LYS A 378 -23.99 -1.38 -5.65
N LYS A 379 -24.59 -1.28 -4.46
CA LYS A 379 -26.01 -0.94 -4.28
C LYS A 379 -26.37 0.42 -4.88
N PHE A 380 -25.45 1.38 -4.84
CA PHE A 380 -25.64 2.72 -5.37
C PHE A 380 -25.03 2.94 -6.76
N ASN A 381 -24.70 1.88 -7.48
CA ASN A 381 -24.10 1.92 -8.82
C ASN A 381 -22.76 2.65 -8.90
N ILE A 382 -22.01 2.72 -7.83
CA ILE A 382 -20.59 3.09 -7.83
C ILE A 382 -19.84 1.90 -8.41
N ASN A 383 -19.13 2.09 -9.52
CA ASN A 383 -18.39 1.04 -10.21
C ASN A 383 -16.87 1.22 -10.16
N ALA A 384 -16.42 2.31 -9.54
CA ALA A 384 -15.00 2.65 -9.44
C ALA A 384 -14.66 3.22 -8.07
N VAL A 385 -13.43 3.02 -7.63
CA VAL A 385 -12.90 3.55 -6.37
C VAL A 385 -11.46 4.03 -6.58
N ARG A 386 -11.13 5.19 -6.03
CA ARG A 386 -9.74 5.64 -5.89
C ARG A 386 -9.31 5.41 -4.47
N THR A 387 -8.19 4.71 -4.28
CA THR A 387 -7.57 4.54 -2.96
C THR A 387 -6.87 5.84 -2.60
N CYS A 388 -7.57 6.71 -1.89
CA CYS A 388 -7.06 8.03 -1.57
C CYS A 388 -6.42 8.07 -0.18
N HIS A 389 -5.22 8.56 -0.04
CA HIS A 389 -4.25 8.92 -1.08
C HIS A 389 -3.02 8.05 -0.86
N TYR A 390 -3.22 6.73 -0.85
CA TYR A 390 -2.22 5.71 -0.52
C TYR A 390 -2.72 4.31 -0.90
N PRO A 391 -1.83 3.31 -0.96
CA PRO A 391 -2.25 1.92 -1.16
C PRO A 391 -3.04 1.39 0.05
N ASP A 392 -4.21 0.80 -0.21
CA ASP A 392 -5.05 0.11 0.78
C ASP A 392 -4.47 -1.26 1.18
N ASP A 393 -5.10 -1.95 2.12
CA ASP A 393 -4.79 -3.35 2.45
C ASP A 393 -4.88 -4.26 1.21
N ASN A 394 -4.02 -5.26 1.12
CA ASN A 394 -4.05 -6.22 0.01
C ASN A 394 -5.43 -6.87 -0.18
N LEU A 395 -6.13 -7.14 0.91
CA LEU A 395 -7.47 -7.70 0.88
C LEU A 395 -8.47 -6.80 0.15
N TRP A 396 -8.33 -5.47 0.24
CA TRP A 396 -9.19 -4.54 -0.48
C TRP A 396 -9.17 -4.79 -1.99
N TYR A 397 -7.98 -4.98 -2.56
CA TYR A 397 -7.83 -5.25 -3.99
C TYR A 397 -8.36 -6.63 -4.37
N ASP A 398 -8.12 -7.66 -3.53
CA ASP A 398 -8.70 -9.00 -3.73
C ASP A 398 -10.23 -8.95 -3.76
N LEU A 399 -10.83 -8.14 -2.87
CA LEU A 399 -12.29 -7.93 -2.83
C LEU A 399 -12.78 -7.12 -4.03
N CYS A 400 -12.05 -6.10 -4.47
CA CYS A 400 -12.39 -5.36 -5.70
C CYS A 400 -12.33 -6.25 -6.95
N ASP A 401 -11.36 -7.17 -7.02
CA ASP A 401 -11.28 -8.18 -8.07
C ASP A 401 -12.50 -9.10 -8.07
N GLN A 402 -12.92 -9.52 -6.89
CA GLN A 402 -14.01 -10.50 -6.69
C GLN A 402 -15.40 -9.89 -6.88
N TYR A 403 -15.65 -8.71 -6.32
CA TYR A 403 -16.96 -8.06 -6.36
C TYR A 403 -17.16 -7.18 -7.60
N GLY A 404 -16.09 -6.82 -8.28
CA GLY A 404 -16.10 -5.99 -9.48
C GLY A 404 -16.17 -4.50 -9.19
N LEU A 405 -15.03 -3.88 -8.89
CA LEU A 405 -14.82 -2.43 -8.91
C LEU A 405 -13.60 -2.11 -9.75
N TYR A 406 -13.66 -1.06 -10.54
CA TYR A 406 -12.47 -0.47 -11.16
C TYR A 406 -11.69 0.31 -10.11
N VAL A 407 -10.38 0.12 -10.05
CA VAL A 407 -9.54 0.74 -9.02
C VAL A 407 -8.53 1.68 -9.64
N VAL A 408 -8.46 2.88 -9.09
CA VAL A 408 -7.30 3.78 -9.21
C VAL A 408 -6.40 3.50 -8.01
N ALA A 409 -5.28 2.84 -8.22
CA ALA A 409 -4.33 2.52 -7.15
C ALA A 409 -3.30 3.65 -7.01
N GLU A 410 -3.39 4.39 -5.91
CA GLU A 410 -2.58 5.58 -5.69
C GLU A 410 -1.37 5.29 -4.81
N ALA A 411 -0.22 5.86 -5.18
CA ALA A 411 0.99 5.81 -4.40
C ALA A 411 0.88 6.72 -3.17
N ASN A 412 1.53 6.33 -2.08
CA ASN A 412 1.56 7.08 -0.82
C ASN A 412 2.48 8.30 -0.92
N VAL A 413 2.10 9.30 -1.70
CA VAL A 413 2.85 10.53 -1.92
C VAL A 413 1.90 11.71 -1.88
N GLU A 414 1.97 12.50 -0.81
CA GLU A 414 1.33 13.79 -0.69
C GLU A 414 2.20 14.75 0.10
N SER A 415 2.37 15.98 -0.39
CA SER A 415 3.17 17.02 0.29
C SER A 415 2.50 18.38 0.22
N HIS A 416 1.19 18.43 0.44
CA HIS A 416 0.34 19.62 0.32
C HIS A 416 0.89 20.81 1.10
N GLY A 417 1.36 20.59 2.34
CA GLY A 417 1.94 21.63 3.19
C GLY A 417 3.26 22.25 2.69
N MET A 418 3.90 21.65 1.68
CA MET A 418 5.06 22.26 0.99
C MET A 418 4.64 23.12 -0.21
N GLY A 419 3.35 23.11 -0.57
CA GLY A 419 2.81 23.83 -1.72
C GLY A 419 3.26 23.22 -3.07
N TYR A 420 2.75 23.78 -4.16
CA TYR A 420 2.88 23.20 -5.50
C TYR A 420 3.94 23.86 -6.39
N ARG A 421 4.67 24.85 -5.88
CA ARG A 421 5.61 25.67 -6.67
C ARG A 421 7.07 25.33 -6.34
N GLU A 422 7.84 26.31 -5.87
CA GLU A 422 9.29 26.17 -5.71
C GLU A 422 9.71 25.32 -4.51
N LYS A 423 8.86 25.23 -3.49
CA LYS A 423 9.15 24.47 -2.26
C LYS A 423 8.69 23.02 -2.33
N THR A 424 8.01 22.61 -3.42
CA THR A 424 7.50 21.23 -3.53
C THR A 424 8.64 20.21 -3.47
N LEU A 425 8.40 19.08 -2.80
CA LEU A 425 9.35 17.98 -2.74
C LEU A 425 9.52 17.27 -4.09
N ALA A 426 8.58 17.47 -5.03
CA ALA A 426 8.68 16.95 -6.40
C ALA A 426 9.92 17.44 -7.17
N LYS A 427 10.54 18.56 -6.72
CA LYS A 427 11.74 19.17 -7.31
C LYS A 427 13.01 18.89 -6.50
N ARG A 428 12.91 18.28 -5.33
CA ARG A 428 14.07 18.02 -4.45
C ARG A 428 14.72 16.69 -4.78
N THR A 429 16.01 16.70 -5.02
CA THR A 429 16.79 15.50 -5.38
C THR A 429 16.95 14.52 -4.23
N ASP A 430 17.02 15.00 -2.99
CA ASP A 430 17.11 14.16 -1.79
C ASP A 430 15.81 13.38 -1.50
N TYR A 431 14.65 13.83 -2.03
CA TYR A 431 13.38 13.09 -1.98
C TYR A 431 13.08 12.27 -3.23
N ALA A 432 13.95 12.27 -4.24
CA ALA A 432 13.73 11.56 -5.51
C ALA A 432 13.57 10.05 -5.30
N LYS A 433 14.40 9.46 -4.46
CA LYS A 433 14.34 8.04 -4.12
C LYS A 433 13.03 7.67 -3.44
N ALA A 434 12.58 8.47 -2.48
CA ALA A 434 11.33 8.23 -1.76
C ALA A 434 10.10 8.29 -2.68
N HIS A 435 10.02 9.26 -3.61
CA HIS A 435 8.97 9.31 -4.63
C HIS A 435 8.99 8.05 -5.50
N MET A 436 10.16 7.67 -5.99
CA MET A 436 10.32 6.52 -6.86
C MET A 436 9.95 5.22 -6.16
N GLU A 437 10.48 4.94 -4.98
CA GLU A 437 10.21 3.69 -4.25
C GLU A 437 8.73 3.53 -3.89
N ARG A 438 8.04 4.59 -3.47
CA ARG A 438 6.60 4.57 -3.15
C ARG A 438 5.76 4.20 -4.38
N ASN A 439 6.09 4.76 -5.54
CA ASN A 439 5.45 4.41 -6.80
C ASN A 439 5.79 2.99 -7.27
N GLN A 440 7.07 2.61 -7.22
CA GLN A 440 7.52 1.26 -7.60
C GLN A 440 6.84 0.18 -6.78
N ARG A 441 6.83 0.34 -5.45
CA ARG A 441 6.27 -0.64 -4.53
C ARG A 441 4.76 -0.76 -4.68
N ASN A 442 4.04 0.33 -4.93
CA ASN A 442 2.61 0.31 -5.24
C ASN A 442 2.32 -0.54 -6.49
N VAL A 443 3.05 -0.29 -7.59
CA VAL A 443 2.89 -1.03 -8.84
C VAL A 443 3.30 -2.49 -8.70
N GLN A 444 4.45 -2.77 -8.10
CA GLN A 444 4.96 -4.13 -7.93
C GLN A 444 4.01 -5.00 -7.12
N ARG A 445 3.49 -4.47 -6.00
CA ARG A 445 2.53 -5.18 -5.15
C ARG A 445 1.21 -5.44 -5.88
N GLY A 446 0.65 -4.41 -6.49
CA GLY A 446 -0.68 -4.43 -7.11
C GLY A 446 -0.73 -5.03 -8.51
N PHE A 447 0.40 -5.43 -9.10
CA PHE A 447 0.52 -5.76 -10.52
C PHE A 447 -0.49 -6.79 -11.02
N ASN A 448 -0.81 -7.81 -10.24
CA ASN A 448 -1.65 -8.94 -10.63
C ASN A 448 -3.16 -8.67 -10.53
N HIS A 449 -3.59 -7.57 -9.92
CA HIS A 449 -5.02 -7.29 -9.71
C HIS A 449 -5.72 -6.82 -10.99
N PRO A 450 -6.72 -7.56 -11.51
CA PRO A 450 -7.48 -7.13 -12.68
C PRO A 450 -8.33 -5.89 -12.42
N SER A 451 -8.74 -5.63 -11.19
CA SER A 451 -9.50 -4.43 -10.80
C SER A 451 -8.72 -3.14 -10.98
N ILE A 452 -7.39 -3.17 -10.78
CA ILE A 452 -6.55 -1.98 -10.99
C ILE A 452 -6.47 -1.68 -12.48
N ILE A 453 -6.99 -0.51 -12.88
CA ILE A 453 -7.02 -0.04 -14.26
C ILE A 453 -6.21 1.23 -14.45
N PHE A 454 -5.99 2.00 -13.39
CA PHE A 454 -5.13 3.18 -13.39
C PHE A 454 -4.12 3.10 -12.25
N TRP A 455 -2.88 3.52 -12.53
CA TRP A 455 -1.89 3.87 -11.54
C TRP A 455 -1.93 5.37 -11.31
N SER A 456 -1.93 5.82 -10.06
CA SER A 456 -1.83 7.22 -9.70
C SER A 456 -0.52 7.49 -8.98
N LEU A 457 0.19 8.54 -9.42
CA LEU A 457 1.54 8.86 -8.92
C LEU A 457 1.52 9.42 -7.49
N GLY A 458 0.37 9.90 -7.03
CA GLY A 458 0.18 10.54 -5.74
C GLY A 458 -0.91 11.59 -5.80
N ASN A 459 -0.96 12.43 -4.78
CA ASN A 459 -1.95 13.47 -4.58
C ASN A 459 -1.27 14.77 -4.13
N GLU A 460 -1.74 15.92 -4.59
CA GLU A 460 -1.45 17.27 -4.08
C GLU A 460 0.01 17.52 -3.65
N ALA A 461 0.98 17.05 -4.44
CA ALA A 461 2.40 17.14 -4.12
C ALA A 461 3.20 18.03 -5.07
N GLY A 462 2.53 18.90 -5.84
CA GLY A 462 3.15 19.71 -6.88
C GLY A 462 3.68 18.85 -8.04
N PHE A 463 4.40 19.46 -8.96
CA PHE A 463 4.95 18.77 -10.12
C PHE A 463 6.43 19.07 -10.32
N GLY A 464 7.19 18.07 -10.78
CA GLY A 464 8.62 18.21 -11.05
C GLY A 464 9.28 16.90 -11.47
N PRO A 465 10.62 16.90 -11.59
CA PRO A 465 11.41 15.78 -12.12
C PRO A 465 11.16 14.43 -11.42
N ASN A 466 10.81 14.45 -10.14
CA ASN A 466 10.55 13.22 -9.39
C ASN A 466 9.31 12.50 -9.93
N PHE A 467 8.21 13.21 -10.21
CA PHE A 467 7.00 12.64 -10.81
C PHE A 467 7.19 12.25 -12.28
N GLU A 468 7.96 13.06 -13.05
CA GLU A 468 8.31 12.68 -14.42
C GLU A 468 9.06 11.34 -14.47
N ALA A 469 10.00 11.13 -13.56
CA ALA A 469 10.75 9.88 -13.46
C ALA A 469 9.83 8.71 -13.06
N CYS A 470 8.91 8.92 -12.11
CA CYS A 470 7.92 7.91 -11.70
C CYS A 470 7.01 7.52 -12.87
N TYR A 471 6.47 8.49 -13.62
CA TYR A 471 5.65 8.23 -14.80
C TYR A 471 6.38 7.38 -15.84
N ARG A 472 7.60 7.78 -16.23
CA ARG A 472 8.41 7.04 -17.20
C ARG A 472 8.70 5.61 -16.74
N TRP A 473 9.01 5.45 -15.45
CA TRP A 473 9.26 4.12 -14.89
C TRP A 473 8.01 3.24 -14.97
N ILE A 474 6.84 3.74 -14.55
CA ILE A 474 5.59 2.96 -14.59
C ILE A 474 5.23 2.59 -16.01
N LYS A 475 5.31 3.52 -16.98
CA LYS A 475 5.01 3.24 -18.39
C LYS A 475 5.94 2.20 -19.02
N ASN A 476 7.18 2.12 -18.53
CA ASN A 476 8.13 1.07 -18.96
C ASN A 476 7.85 -0.27 -18.27
N GLU A 477 7.42 -0.27 -17.02
CA GLU A 477 7.15 -1.47 -16.23
C GLU A 477 5.79 -2.09 -16.58
N ASP A 478 4.77 -1.25 -16.75
CA ASP A 478 3.40 -1.65 -17.07
C ASP A 478 2.80 -0.78 -18.17
N SER A 479 2.91 -1.23 -19.40
CA SER A 479 2.30 -0.56 -20.56
C SER A 479 0.80 -0.86 -20.71
N SER A 480 0.23 -1.75 -19.89
CA SER A 480 -1.16 -2.20 -20.02
C SER A 480 -2.18 -1.29 -19.31
N ARG A 481 -1.72 -0.40 -18.45
CA ARG A 481 -2.57 0.49 -17.66
C ARG A 481 -2.22 1.95 -17.89
N ALA A 482 -3.23 2.81 -17.76
CA ALA A 482 -3.03 4.25 -17.78
C ALA A 482 -2.44 4.75 -16.46
N VAL A 483 -1.69 5.85 -16.54
CA VAL A 483 -1.11 6.55 -15.38
C VAL A 483 -1.75 7.92 -15.28
N GLN A 484 -2.17 8.30 -14.07
CA GLN A 484 -2.74 9.63 -13.81
C GLN A 484 -1.97 10.39 -12.73
N TYR A 485 -1.99 11.72 -12.84
CA TYR A 485 -1.57 12.64 -11.80
C TYR A 485 -2.15 14.05 -12.04
N GLU A 486 -2.89 14.59 -11.08
CA GLU A 486 -3.64 15.84 -11.25
C GLU A 486 -2.73 17.06 -11.39
N GLN A 487 -1.59 17.12 -10.66
CA GLN A 487 -0.65 18.25 -10.76
C GLN A 487 0.18 18.25 -12.05
N ALA A 488 0.04 17.22 -12.89
CA ALA A 488 0.56 17.23 -14.25
C ALA A 488 -0.29 18.10 -15.18
N HIS A 489 -1.50 18.51 -14.78
CA HIS A 489 -2.38 19.41 -15.54
C HIS A 489 -2.53 19.01 -17.02
N GLY A 490 -2.73 17.71 -17.29
CA GLY A 490 -2.91 17.17 -18.64
C GLY A 490 -1.68 17.17 -19.54
N ASN A 491 -0.46 17.44 -19.01
CA ASN A 491 0.79 17.38 -19.80
C ASN A 491 1.17 15.92 -20.20
N GLU A 492 2.34 15.72 -20.82
CA GLU A 492 2.77 14.40 -21.30
C GLU A 492 3.05 13.36 -20.20
N PHE A 493 3.07 13.74 -18.93
CA PHE A 493 3.33 12.85 -17.79
C PHE A 493 2.06 12.40 -17.05
N THR A 494 0.94 12.43 -17.74
CA THR A 494 -0.32 11.81 -17.32
C THR A 494 -1.07 11.32 -18.55
N ASP A 495 -1.67 10.15 -18.50
CA ASP A 495 -2.46 9.59 -19.60
C ASP A 495 -3.91 10.09 -19.57
N ILE A 496 -4.35 10.65 -18.46
CA ILE A 496 -5.71 11.12 -18.18
C ILE A 496 -5.63 12.60 -17.77
N ASP A 497 -6.49 13.43 -18.29
CA ASP A 497 -6.73 14.75 -17.70
C ASP A 497 -7.64 14.56 -16.48
N CYS A 498 -7.08 14.69 -15.28
CA CYS A 498 -7.75 14.35 -14.03
C CYS A 498 -7.78 15.54 -13.07
N PRO A 499 -8.50 16.62 -13.40
CA PRO A 499 -8.58 17.79 -12.52
C PRO A 499 -9.37 17.46 -11.24
N MET A 500 -9.13 18.28 -10.21
CA MET A 500 -9.97 18.35 -9.02
C MET A 500 -10.98 19.48 -9.18
N TYR A 501 -12.23 19.20 -8.87
CA TYR A 501 -13.31 20.19 -8.75
C TYR A 501 -13.46 21.11 -9.98
N ALA A 502 -13.25 20.57 -11.18
CA ALA A 502 -13.48 21.31 -12.41
C ALA A 502 -14.95 21.72 -12.52
N ASP A 503 -15.20 23.00 -12.77
CA ASP A 503 -16.55 23.53 -12.94
C ASP A 503 -17.20 23.09 -14.26
N TYR A 504 -18.52 23.31 -14.39
CA TYR A 504 -19.29 22.94 -15.59
C TYR A 504 -18.75 23.59 -16.86
N LYS A 505 -18.24 24.83 -16.77
CA LYS A 505 -17.68 25.55 -17.92
C LYS A 505 -16.37 24.92 -18.39
N HIS A 506 -15.55 24.48 -17.44
CA HIS A 506 -14.34 23.72 -17.76
C HIS A 506 -14.68 22.40 -18.43
N MET A 507 -15.59 21.64 -17.82
CA MET A 507 -16.07 20.35 -18.35
C MET A 507 -16.67 20.50 -19.77
N GLU A 508 -17.50 21.52 -19.98
CA GLU A 508 -18.11 21.75 -21.30
C GLU A 508 -17.08 22.14 -22.34
N ARG A 509 -16.15 23.05 -22.00
CA ARG A 509 -15.06 23.44 -22.92
C ARG A 509 -14.19 22.24 -23.29
N TYR A 510 -13.88 21.39 -22.33
CA TYR A 510 -13.10 20.18 -22.60
C TYR A 510 -13.89 19.20 -23.47
N GLY A 511 -15.15 18.98 -23.16
CA GLY A 511 -16.04 18.10 -23.91
C GLY A 511 -16.22 18.51 -25.37
N GLN A 512 -16.17 19.80 -25.67
CA GLN A 512 -16.26 20.35 -27.04
C GLN A 512 -14.96 20.24 -27.86
N ARG A 513 -13.85 19.81 -27.24
CA ARG A 513 -12.57 19.68 -27.95
C ARG A 513 -12.61 18.52 -28.93
N THR A 514 -12.23 18.80 -30.17
CA THR A 514 -12.05 17.81 -31.24
C THR A 514 -10.60 17.33 -31.37
N ASP A 515 -9.69 18.00 -30.67
CA ASP A 515 -8.25 17.71 -30.66
C ASP A 515 -7.78 17.02 -29.35
N ALA A 516 -8.71 16.69 -28.48
CA ALA A 516 -8.40 15.99 -27.22
C ALA A 516 -7.75 14.63 -27.51
N LYS A 517 -6.65 14.34 -26.80
CA LYS A 517 -5.91 13.07 -26.92
C LYS A 517 -6.00 12.23 -25.65
N LYS A 518 -6.75 12.69 -24.67
CA LYS A 518 -6.93 12.07 -23.37
C LYS A 518 -8.37 12.22 -22.92
N PRO A 519 -8.93 11.29 -22.17
CA PRO A 519 -10.19 11.51 -21.49
C PRO A 519 -10.02 12.50 -20.34
N LEU A 520 -11.10 13.23 -20.00
CA LEU A 520 -11.20 13.92 -18.74
C LEU A 520 -11.98 13.05 -17.76
N ILE A 521 -11.36 12.73 -16.62
CA ILE A 521 -11.94 11.99 -15.51
C ILE A 521 -11.54 12.72 -14.24
N GLN A 522 -12.45 13.41 -13.58
CA GLN A 522 -12.12 14.15 -12.37
C GLN A 522 -11.63 13.19 -11.28
N CYS A 523 -10.41 13.38 -10.78
CA CYS A 523 -9.94 12.57 -9.65
C CYS A 523 -10.68 12.91 -8.36
N GLU A 524 -11.23 14.15 -8.26
CA GLU A 524 -12.11 14.57 -7.19
C GLU A 524 -13.16 15.55 -7.71
N TYR A 525 -14.41 15.38 -7.28
CA TYR A 525 -15.50 16.35 -7.51
C TYR A 525 -16.60 16.19 -6.46
N ALA A 526 -17.56 17.11 -6.46
CA ALA A 526 -18.73 17.07 -5.59
C ALA A 526 -18.40 16.94 -4.09
N HIS A 527 -17.37 17.66 -3.62
CA HIS A 527 -16.90 17.66 -2.23
C HIS A 527 -18.06 17.95 -1.26
N ALA A 528 -18.33 17.01 -0.37
CA ALA A 528 -19.52 17.02 0.50
C ALA A 528 -19.34 17.79 1.81
N MET A 529 -18.42 18.74 1.90
CA MET A 529 -18.20 19.52 3.10
C MET A 529 -19.41 20.39 3.45
N GLY A 530 -20.03 20.14 4.60
CA GLY A 530 -21.25 20.84 5.03
C GLY A 530 -22.42 20.60 4.09
N ASN A 531 -23.15 21.64 3.73
CA ASN A 531 -24.28 21.57 2.81
C ASN A 531 -23.89 22.00 1.39
N SER A 532 -22.85 21.39 0.83
CA SER A 532 -22.23 21.80 -0.42
C SER A 532 -22.53 20.89 -1.62
N GLN A 533 -23.07 19.70 -1.40
CA GLN A 533 -23.43 18.78 -2.48
C GLN A 533 -24.66 19.28 -3.25
N GLY A 534 -24.41 19.85 -4.42
CA GLY A 534 -25.45 20.30 -5.34
C GLY A 534 -24.98 20.19 -6.79
N GLY A 535 -25.92 20.23 -7.73
CA GLY A 535 -25.58 20.24 -9.14
C GLY A 535 -24.93 18.95 -9.66
N PHE A 536 -25.12 17.82 -8.99
CA PHE A 536 -24.55 16.53 -9.40
C PHE A 536 -25.10 16.06 -10.76
N LYS A 537 -26.39 16.31 -11.00
CA LYS A 537 -27.04 16.01 -12.28
C LYS A 537 -26.36 16.74 -13.45
N GLU A 538 -26.01 17.99 -13.26
CA GLU A 538 -25.41 18.84 -14.29
C GLU A 538 -24.04 18.31 -14.73
N TYR A 539 -23.22 17.81 -13.83
CA TYR A 539 -21.99 17.11 -14.18
C TYR A 539 -22.26 15.89 -15.07
N TRP A 540 -23.24 15.07 -14.69
CA TRP A 540 -23.58 13.84 -15.43
C TRP A 540 -24.31 14.10 -16.74
N ASP A 541 -25.03 15.20 -16.88
CA ASP A 541 -25.57 15.63 -18.17
C ASP A 541 -24.43 15.95 -19.15
N LEU A 542 -23.36 16.63 -18.70
CA LEU A 542 -22.18 16.90 -19.51
C LEU A 542 -21.39 15.61 -19.82
N ILE A 543 -21.15 14.76 -18.82
CA ILE A 543 -20.43 13.50 -18.99
C ILE A 543 -21.12 12.59 -20.02
N ARG A 544 -22.46 12.54 -20.02
CA ARG A 544 -23.21 11.76 -21.01
C ARG A 544 -23.28 12.42 -22.39
N LYS A 545 -23.11 13.72 -22.44
CA LYS A 545 -23.17 14.48 -23.69
C LYS A 545 -21.88 14.36 -24.51
N TYR A 546 -20.73 14.32 -23.86
CA TYR A 546 -19.43 14.36 -24.49
C TYR A 546 -18.63 13.07 -24.24
N PRO A 547 -18.24 12.33 -25.33
CA PRO A 547 -17.57 11.03 -25.17
C PRO A 547 -16.21 11.08 -24.46
N ASN A 548 -15.50 12.22 -24.53
CA ASN A 548 -14.22 12.44 -23.89
C ASN A 548 -14.31 12.83 -22.41
N LEU A 549 -15.53 12.93 -21.88
CA LEU A 549 -15.78 13.03 -20.44
C LEU A 549 -16.22 11.67 -19.93
N GLN A 550 -15.38 11.00 -19.12
CA GLN A 550 -15.66 9.62 -18.73
C GLN A 550 -15.99 9.43 -17.24
N GLY A 551 -16.33 10.50 -16.52
CA GLY A 551 -16.78 10.40 -15.15
C GLY A 551 -15.92 11.14 -14.15
N GLY A 552 -15.86 10.61 -12.93
CA GLY A 552 -15.09 11.18 -11.83
C GLY A 552 -15.28 10.42 -10.52
N PHE A 553 -14.51 10.81 -9.53
CA PHE A 553 -14.51 10.25 -8.19
C PHE A 553 -15.02 11.30 -7.19
N ILE A 554 -16.06 10.96 -6.45
CA ILE A 554 -16.68 11.88 -5.49
C ILE A 554 -15.82 11.95 -4.24
N TRP A 555 -15.52 13.14 -3.77
CA TRP A 555 -14.90 13.35 -2.46
C TRP A 555 -15.96 13.51 -1.39
N ASP A 556 -16.13 12.60 -0.43
CA ASP A 556 -15.57 11.26 -0.43
C ASP A 556 -16.65 10.22 -0.08
N PHE A 557 -16.27 8.97 0.10
CA PHE A 557 -17.23 7.86 0.23
C PHE A 557 -17.91 7.83 1.59
N VAL A 558 -17.16 7.97 2.69
CA VAL A 558 -17.67 7.81 4.06
C VAL A 558 -17.15 8.89 4.98
N ASP A 559 -17.99 9.36 5.90
CA ASP A 559 -17.57 10.31 6.94
C ASP A 559 -16.35 9.80 7.70
N GLN A 560 -15.33 10.66 7.82
CA GLN A 560 -14.10 10.34 8.51
C GLN A 560 -14.23 10.66 10.00
N SER A 561 -15.22 10.08 10.66
CA SER A 561 -15.50 10.26 12.09
C SER A 561 -15.11 9.04 12.89
N VAL A 562 -14.76 9.23 14.14
CA VAL A 562 -14.43 8.15 15.08
C VAL A 562 -15.45 8.09 16.21
N ARG A 563 -15.81 6.86 16.59
CA ARG A 563 -16.73 6.66 17.72
C ARG A 563 -16.01 7.00 19.03
N TRP A 564 -16.48 8.03 19.70
CA TRP A 564 -15.82 8.59 20.88
C TRP A 564 -16.81 8.83 22.01
N LYS A 565 -16.32 8.87 23.22
CA LYS A 565 -17.13 9.29 24.37
C LYS A 565 -16.90 10.77 24.65
N GLY A 566 -17.95 11.56 24.48
CA GLY A 566 -17.96 12.96 24.85
C GLY A 566 -17.75 13.17 26.36
N LYS A 567 -17.55 14.39 26.76
CA LYS A 567 -17.29 14.77 28.17
C LYS A 567 -18.44 14.42 29.15
N ASP A 568 -19.66 14.31 28.63
CA ASP A 568 -20.87 13.90 29.33
C ASP A 568 -21.07 12.36 29.33
N GLY A 569 -20.14 11.60 28.73
CA GLY A 569 -20.23 10.15 28.62
C GLY A 569 -21.12 9.64 27.46
N VAL A 570 -21.74 10.54 26.71
CA VAL A 570 -22.54 10.19 25.53
C VAL A 570 -21.60 9.76 24.39
N THR A 571 -21.98 8.70 23.67
CA THR A 571 -21.25 8.28 22.46
C THR A 571 -21.59 9.22 21.31
N ILE A 572 -20.55 9.77 20.69
CA ILE A 572 -20.63 10.65 19.52
C ILE A 572 -19.77 10.07 18.39
N TYR A 573 -19.98 10.52 17.18
CA TYR A 573 -19.04 10.39 16.07
C TYR A 573 -18.21 11.67 16.02
N ALA A 574 -16.98 11.57 16.52
CA ALA A 574 -16.13 12.73 16.74
C ALA A 574 -15.33 13.05 15.48
N TYR A 575 -15.18 14.34 15.22
CA TYR A 575 -14.36 14.88 14.14
C TYR A 575 -13.14 15.64 14.72
N GLY A 576 -12.25 16.15 13.86
CA GLY A 576 -11.03 16.83 14.31
C GLY A 576 -11.23 17.94 15.34
N GLY A 577 -12.36 18.66 15.25
CA GLY A 577 -12.71 19.75 16.20
C GLY A 577 -13.07 19.31 17.62
N ASP A 578 -13.38 18.04 17.83
CA ASP A 578 -13.74 17.49 19.16
C ASP A 578 -12.53 17.11 20.00
N PHE A 579 -11.37 16.98 19.34
CA PHE A 579 -10.13 16.61 20.00
C PHE A 579 -9.35 17.82 20.50
N ASN A 580 -8.22 17.52 21.10
CA ASN A 580 -7.38 18.49 21.76
C ASN A 580 -6.92 19.61 20.79
N ARG A 581 -6.92 20.84 21.30
CA ARG A 581 -6.54 22.04 20.54
C ARG A 581 -5.02 22.23 20.43
N TYR A 582 -4.26 21.49 21.21
CA TYR A 582 -2.81 21.63 21.28
C TYR A 582 -2.12 21.18 19.98
N ASP A 583 -2.59 20.10 19.41
CA ASP A 583 -2.02 19.49 18.23
C ASP A 583 -2.54 20.08 16.90
N GLY A 584 -3.32 21.14 16.93
CA GLY A 584 -3.67 21.90 15.73
C GLY A 584 -4.65 21.23 14.78
N SER A 585 -5.58 20.41 15.30
CA SER A 585 -6.64 19.78 14.50
C SER A 585 -7.51 20.78 13.77
N ASP A 586 -7.88 20.46 12.54
CA ASP A 586 -8.92 21.15 11.78
C ASP A 586 -10.32 20.80 12.28
N LYS A 587 -11.27 21.71 12.04
CA LYS A 587 -12.59 21.65 12.69
C LYS A 587 -13.74 21.35 11.74
N ASN A 588 -13.51 21.16 10.45
CA ASN A 588 -14.58 21.20 9.47
C ASN A 588 -14.37 20.34 8.21
N PHE A 589 -13.38 19.45 8.18
CA PHE A 589 -13.08 18.66 6.96
C PHE A 589 -13.39 17.17 7.06
N CYS A 590 -13.65 16.63 8.23
CA CYS A 590 -13.75 15.18 8.44
C CYS A 590 -15.03 14.56 7.87
N ASP A 591 -16.15 15.27 7.96
CA ASP A 591 -17.47 14.71 7.64
C ASP A 591 -17.88 15.12 6.21
N ASN A 592 -17.24 14.50 5.24
CA ASN A 592 -17.41 14.75 3.81
C ASN A 592 -18.01 13.55 3.06
N GLY A 593 -18.45 12.53 3.79
CA GLY A 593 -18.91 11.28 3.22
C GLY A 593 -20.25 11.39 2.48
N LEU A 594 -20.39 10.58 1.42
CA LEU A 594 -21.70 10.29 0.83
C LEU A 594 -22.62 9.55 1.79
N ILE A 595 -22.01 8.84 2.72
CA ILE A 595 -22.67 8.09 3.79
C ILE A 595 -21.99 8.35 5.12
N SER A 596 -22.76 8.26 6.21
CA SER A 596 -22.30 8.43 7.59
C SER A 596 -21.88 7.11 8.23
#